data_a4d0f8191779636fff63e7947b97efad
#
_entry.id   a4d0f8191779636fff63e7947b97efad
#
_cell.length_a   1.000
_cell.length_b   1.000
_cell.length_c   1.000
_cell.angle_alpha   90.00
_cell.angle_beta   90.00
_cell.angle_gamma   90.00
#
_symmetry.space_group_name_H-M   'P 1'
#
loop_
_entity.id
_entity.type
_entity.pdbx_description
1 polymer ?
#
loop_
_entity_poly.entity_id
_entity_poly.type
_entity_poly.pdbx_seq_one_letter_code
_entity_poly.pdbx_strand_id
1 'polypeptide(L)'
;GIPFSGHTEYLAAISHTEQVVMMLAGNGLRVALTTTHLPLRDIPAAITRPLLHSVLHILHTDLQTKFGIAKPTILVAGLNPHAGEQGHLGWEEIQIIEPELQSLREQGLDVRGPYPADTLFQPFLLKDADAVLTMYHDQGLPVLKYASFGQGVNITLGLPFIRTSVDHGTALDLAGTGRADHGS
;
A
#
# COMPACT_ATOMS: atom_id res chain seq x y z
N GLY A 1 5.73 -2.03 32.02
CA GLY A 1 5.39 -1.08 30.96
C GLY A 1 4.47 -1.74 29.94
N ILE A 2 3.72 -0.97 29.17
CA ILE A 2 2.90 -1.48 28.07
C ILE A 2 3.87 -1.90 26.95
N PRO A 3 3.79 -3.12 26.39
CA PRO A 3 4.56 -3.48 25.22
C PRO A 3 4.14 -2.56 24.06
N PHE A 4 5.09 -1.78 23.54
CA PHE A 4 4.82 -0.82 22.48
C PHE A 4 5.85 -0.98 21.38
N SER A 5 5.41 -1.51 20.24
CA SER A 5 6.22 -1.67 19.02
C SER A 5 6.07 -0.50 18.06
N GLY A 6 4.90 0.15 18.06
CA GLY A 6 4.57 1.30 17.24
C GLY A 6 3.11 1.73 17.43
N HIS A 7 2.77 2.95 16.99
CA HIS A 7 1.39 3.46 17.10
C HIS A 7 0.39 2.62 16.29
N THR A 8 0.79 2.16 15.11
CA THR A 8 -0.07 1.36 14.24
C THR A 8 -0.41 0.02 14.86
N GLU A 9 0.59 -0.68 15.37
CA GLU A 9 0.45 -1.98 16.02
C GLU A 9 -0.35 -1.86 17.32
N TYR A 10 -0.11 -0.80 18.09
CA TYR A 10 -0.88 -0.53 19.31
C TYR A 10 -2.35 -0.28 19.02
N LEU A 11 -2.67 0.57 18.02
CA LEU A 11 -4.05 0.86 17.63
C LEU A 11 -4.75 -0.38 17.07
N ALA A 12 -4.07 -1.19 16.28
CA ALA A 12 -4.60 -2.47 15.78
C ALA A 12 -4.93 -3.42 16.95
N ALA A 13 -4.02 -3.55 17.92
CA ALA A 13 -4.22 -4.42 19.07
C ALA A 13 -5.43 -4.01 19.93
N ILE A 14 -5.56 -2.73 20.29
CA ILE A 14 -6.68 -2.26 21.15
C ILE A 14 -8.02 -2.24 20.40
N SER A 15 -8.03 -2.20 19.07
CA SER A 15 -9.24 -2.28 18.24
C SER A 15 -9.56 -3.71 17.79
N HIS A 16 -8.79 -4.70 18.23
CA HIS A 16 -8.92 -6.10 17.80
C HIS A 16 -8.87 -6.28 16.28
N THR A 17 -8.05 -5.47 15.61
CA THR A 17 -7.84 -5.53 14.16
C THR A 17 -6.65 -6.42 13.86
N GLU A 18 -6.87 -7.53 13.19
CA GLU A 18 -5.82 -8.52 12.89
C GLU A 18 -4.86 -8.02 11.80
N GLN A 19 -5.40 -7.35 10.78
CA GLN A 19 -4.63 -6.86 9.64
C GLN A 19 -4.95 -5.40 9.35
N VAL A 20 -3.92 -4.61 9.17
CA VAL A 20 -4.00 -3.22 8.70
C VAL A 20 -3.20 -3.05 7.41
N VAL A 21 -3.54 -2.03 6.63
CA VAL A 21 -2.86 -1.70 5.38
C VAL A 21 -2.38 -0.26 5.46
N MET A 22 -1.10 -0.06 5.20
CA MET A 22 -0.52 1.28 5.07
C MET A 22 -0.79 1.79 3.66
N MET A 23 -1.37 2.97 3.57
CA MET A 23 -1.58 3.69 2.31
C MET A 23 -1.09 5.13 2.47
N LEU A 24 -0.34 5.62 1.50
CA LEU A 24 -0.07 7.05 1.38
C LEU A 24 -0.96 7.64 0.27
N ALA A 25 -1.46 8.84 0.52
CA ALA A 25 -2.27 9.58 -0.44
C ALA A 25 -1.72 11.01 -0.60
N GLY A 26 -1.61 11.47 -1.84
CA GLY A 26 -1.17 12.84 -2.14
C GLY A 26 -1.30 13.15 -3.62
N ASN A 27 -1.66 14.39 -3.95
CA ASN A 27 -1.84 14.86 -5.32
C ASN A 27 -2.71 13.94 -6.20
N GLY A 28 -3.80 13.41 -5.64
CA GLY A 28 -4.73 12.52 -6.34
C GLY A 28 -4.26 11.06 -6.47
N LEU A 29 -3.01 10.74 -6.12
CA LEU A 29 -2.48 9.39 -6.12
C LEU A 29 -2.66 8.73 -4.75
N ARG A 30 -3.04 7.45 -4.73
CA ARG A 30 -3.10 6.60 -3.53
C ARG A 30 -2.25 5.37 -3.77
N VAL A 31 -1.28 5.13 -2.89
CA VAL A 31 -0.38 3.97 -2.97
C VAL A 31 -0.46 3.19 -1.67
N ALA A 32 -0.96 1.97 -1.75
CA ALA A 32 -1.04 1.02 -0.65
C ALA A 32 0.11 0.01 -0.73
N LEU A 33 0.48 -0.55 0.40
CA LEU A 33 1.61 -1.46 0.54
C LEU A 33 1.14 -2.85 0.97
N THR A 34 1.61 -3.89 0.28
CA THR A 34 1.41 -5.28 0.70
C THR A 34 2.29 -5.61 1.90
N THR A 35 3.56 -5.21 1.86
CA THR A 35 4.50 -5.30 2.99
C THR A 35 5.06 -3.91 3.31
N THR A 36 5.38 -3.66 4.57
CA THR A 36 5.87 -2.36 5.03
C THR A 36 7.37 -2.39 5.33
N HIS A 37 7.76 -2.59 6.57
CA HIS A 37 9.14 -2.44 7.06
C HIS A 37 9.84 -3.80 7.17
N LEU A 38 10.00 -4.51 6.06
CA LEU A 38 10.74 -5.77 5.97
C LEU A 38 12.08 -5.55 5.24
N PRO A 39 13.12 -6.30 5.62
CA PRO A 39 14.33 -6.39 4.80
C PRO A 39 13.99 -6.90 3.40
N LEU A 40 14.64 -6.38 2.35
CA LEU A 40 14.34 -6.77 0.96
C LEU A 40 14.40 -8.29 0.72
N ARG A 41 15.36 -8.98 1.35
CA ARG A 41 15.53 -10.43 1.23
C ARG A 41 14.34 -11.25 1.74
N ASP A 42 13.54 -10.66 2.64
CA ASP A 42 12.42 -11.34 3.31
C ASP A 42 11.09 -11.08 2.60
N ILE A 43 11.05 -10.11 1.67
CA ILE A 43 9.83 -9.69 0.96
C ILE A 43 9.26 -10.83 0.10
N PRO A 44 10.02 -11.54 -0.75
CA PRO A 44 9.45 -12.60 -1.58
C PRO A 44 8.72 -13.66 -0.77
N ALA A 45 9.28 -14.07 0.36
CA ALA A 45 8.66 -15.06 1.25
C ALA A 45 7.42 -14.53 1.99
N ALA A 46 7.34 -13.22 2.20
CA ALA A 46 6.18 -12.58 2.83
C ALA A 46 4.99 -12.42 1.89
N ILE A 47 5.22 -12.33 0.55
CA ILE A 47 4.15 -12.23 -0.43
C ILE A 47 3.46 -13.60 -0.56
N THR A 48 2.30 -13.71 0.03
CA THR A 48 1.47 -14.93 0.01
C THR A 48 0.06 -14.63 -0.46
N ARG A 49 -0.64 -15.62 -1.01
CA ARG A 49 -2.04 -15.46 -1.41
C ARG A 49 -2.96 -14.98 -0.28
N PRO A 50 -2.89 -15.55 0.96
CA PRO A 50 -3.70 -15.05 2.07
C PRO A 50 -3.42 -13.59 2.43
N LEU A 51 -2.15 -13.14 2.38
CA LEU A 51 -1.81 -11.74 2.64
C LEU A 51 -2.38 -10.82 1.56
N LEU A 52 -2.19 -11.16 0.28
CA LEU A 52 -2.72 -10.37 -0.84
C LEU A 52 -4.25 -10.28 -0.79
N HIS A 53 -4.91 -11.41 -0.49
CA HIS A 53 -6.35 -11.46 -0.29
C HIS A 53 -6.82 -10.47 0.77
N SER A 54 -6.25 -10.57 1.96
CA SER A 54 -6.60 -9.68 3.08
C SER A 54 -6.35 -8.21 2.76
N VAL A 55 -5.17 -7.89 2.23
CA VAL A 55 -4.78 -6.51 1.89
C VAL A 55 -5.70 -5.91 0.84
N LEU A 56 -6.01 -6.65 -0.24
CA LEU A 56 -6.87 -6.16 -1.32
C LEU A 56 -8.33 -6.01 -0.87
N HIS A 57 -8.84 -6.88 -0.02
CA HIS A 57 -10.17 -6.72 0.57
C HIS A 57 -10.25 -5.50 1.49
N ILE A 58 -9.25 -5.28 2.36
CA ILE A 58 -9.20 -4.10 3.22
C ILE A 58 -9.14 -2.83 2.37
N LEU A 59 -8.25 -2.79 1.39
CA LEU A 59 -8.08 -1.64 0.50
C LEU A 59 -9.39 -1.34 -0.25
N HIS A 60 -10.00 -2.35 -0.88
CA HIS A 60 -11.26 -2.21 -1.59
C HIS A 60 -12.40 -1.71 -0.68
N THR A 61 -12.57 -2.34 0.49
CA THR A 61 -13.63 -1.99 1.45
C THR A 61 -13.46 -0.56 1.96
N ASP A 62 -12.25 -0.17 2.32
CA ASP A 62 -12.00 1.18 2.84
C ASP A 62 -12.12 2.25 1.74
N LEU A 63 -11.73 1.95 0.50
CA LEU A 63 -12.00 2.85 -0.64
C LEU A 63 -13.51 3.07 -0.84
N GLN A 64 -14.33 2.03 -0.64
CA GLN A 64 -15.79 2.17 -0.69
C GLN A 64 -16.35 2.96 0.50
N THR A 65 -16.00 2.55 1.70
CA THR A 65 -16.68 3.03 2.93
C THR A 65 -16.12 4.33 3.46
N LYS A 66 -14.81 4.57 3.32
CA LYS A 66 -14.12 5.75 3.86
C LYS A 66 -13.84 6.81 2.80
N PHE A 67 -13.69 6.41 1.53
CA PHE A 67 -13.45 7.34 0.43
C PHE A 67 -14.67 7.56 -0.49
N GLY A 68 -15.75 6.79 -0.30
CA GLY A 68 -16.99 6.95 -1.07
C GLY A 68 -16.91 6.48 -2.52
N ILE A 69 -15.94 5.65 -2.88
CA ILE A 69 -15.74 5.16 -4.24
C ILE A 69 -16.57 3.87 -4.41
N ALA A 70 -17.70 3.95 -5.09
CA ALA A 70 -18.65 2.84 -5.17
C ALA A 70 -18.08 1.57 -5.82
N LYS A 71 -17.21 1.73 -6.81
CA LYS A 71 -16.56 0.62 -7.53
C LYS A 71 -15.07 0.92 -7.68
N PRO A 72 -14.25 0.65 -6.65
CA PRO A 72 -12.83 0.95 -6.71
C PRO A 72 -12.10 0.12 -7.77
N THR A 73 -11.29 0.79 -8.57
CA THR A 73 -10.33 0.15 -9.49
C THR A 73 -8.95 0.19 -8.85
N ILE A 74 -8.35 -0.97 -8.61
CA ILE A 74 -7.05 -1.11 -7.97
C ILE A 74 -6.05 -1.68 -8.97
N LEU A 75 -4.98 -0.94 -9.25
CA LEU A 75 -3.85 -1.45 -10.02
C LEU A 75 -2.86 -2.13 -9.09
N VAL A 76 -2.38 -3.31 -9.47
CA VAL A 76 -1.48 -4.13 -8.64
C VAL A 76 -0.14 -4.28 -9.35
N ALA A 77 0.95 -3.91 -8.66
CA ALA A 77 2.30 -4.12 -9.16
C ALA A 77 2.71 -5.60 -9.07
N GLY A 78 3.57 -6.05 -9.97
CA GLY A 78 4.35 -7.26 -9.75
C GLY A 78 5.40 -7.05 -8.66
N LEU A 79 6.01 -8.12 -8.21
CA LEU A 79 7.15 -8.07 -7.27
C LEU A 79 8.46 -7.87 -8.02
N ASN A 80 8.65 -8.64 -9.10
CA ASN A 80 9.89 -8.70 -9.85
C ASN A 80 9.93 -7.67 -10.98
N PRO A 81 11.13 -7.33 -11.49
CA PRO A 81 11.26 -6.53 -12.69
C PRO A 81 10.45 -7.12 -13.85
N HIS A 82 9.85 -6.25 -14.67
CA HIS A 82 8.97 -6.64 -15.78
C HIS A 82 7.84 -7.61 -15.40
N ALA A 83 7.38 -7.54 -14.13
CA ALA A 83 6.39 -8.46 -13.56
C ALA A 83 6.78 -9.94 -13.76
N GLY A 84 8.07 -10.26 -13.54
CA GLY A 84 8.62 -11.62 -13.62
C GLY A 84 8.92 -12.12 -15.02
N GLU A 85 8.56 -11.40 -16.08
CA GLU A 85 8.83 -11.75 -17.49
C GLU A 85 8.57 -13.23 -17.78
N GLN A 86 7.32 -13.67 -17.52
CA GLN A 86 6.86 -15.06 -17.71
C GLN A 86 7.70 -16.10 -16.94
N GLY A 87 8.23 -15.72 -15.77
CA GLY A 87 9.02 -16.60 -14.91
C GLY A 87 10.53 -16.50 -15.10
N HIS A 88 11.02 -15.74 -16.10
CA HIS A 88 12.46 -15.55 -16.30
C HIS A 88 13.14 -14.76 -15.17
N LEU A 89 12.40 -13.84 -14.54
CA LEU A 89 12.91 -12.97 -13.47
C LEU A 89 12.28 -13.24 -12.10
N GLY A 90 11.51 -14.31 -11.97
CA GLY A 90 10.86 -14.73 -10.73
C GLY A 90 9.52 -15.40 -11.01
N TRP A 91 9.03 -16.16 -10.05
CA TRP A 91 7.81 -16.96 -10.19
C TRP A 91 6.64 -16.46 -9.35
N GLU A 92 6.85 -15.44 -8.52
CA GLU A 92 5.88 -14.92 -7.57
C GLU A 92 4.62 -14.40 -8.28
N GLU A 93 4.78 -13.78 -9.45
CA GLU A 93 3.65 -13.32 -10.27
C GLU A 93 2.79 -14.48 -10.73
N ILE A 94 3.39 -15.54 -11.28
CA ILE A 94 2.68 -16.70 -11.84
C ILE A 94 2.08 -17.58 -10.75
N GLN A 95 2.82 -17.79 -9.64
CA GLN A 95 2.45 -18.75 -8.61
C GLN A 95 1.56 -18.17 -7.53
N ILE A 96 1.65 -16.85 -7.28
CA ILE A 96 1.02 -16.20 -6.14
C ILE A 96 0.13 -15.04 -6.58
N ILE A 97 0.69 -14.02 -7.27
CA ILE A 97 -0.01 -12.76 -7.49
C ILE A 97 -1.16 -12.95 -8.49
N GLU A 98 -0.89 -13.43 -9.68
CA GLU A 98 -1.92 -13.59 -10.72
C GLU A 98 -3.05 -14.54 -10.31
N PRO A 99 -2.79 -15.73 -9.72
CA PRO A 99 -3.87 -16.60 -9.25
C PRO A 99 -4.75 -15.94 -8.16
N GLU A 100 -4.17 -15.10 -7.30
CA GLU A 100 -4.95 -14.38 -6.30
C GLU A 100 -5.78 -13.25 -6.91
N LEU A 101 -5.21 -12.47 -7.82
CA LEU A 101 -5.95 -11.44 -8.53
C LEU A 101 -7.11 -12.05 -9.35
N GLN A 102 -6.90 -13.21 -9.98
CA GLN A 102 -7.96 -13.90 -10.69
C GLN A 102 -9.11 -14.31 -9.75
N SER A 103 -8.78 -14.88 -8.59
CA SER A 103 -9.76 -15.23 -7.56
C SER A 103 -10.58 -14.02 -7.08
N LEU A 104 -9.93 -12.87 -6.87
CA LEU A 104 -10.59 -11.64 -6.44
C LEU A 104 -11.48 -11.03 -7.54
N ARG A 105 -11.07 -11.10 -8.80
CA ARG A 105 -11.90 -10.70 -9.95
C ARG A 105 -13.18 -11.55 -10.05
N GLU A 106 -13.09 -12.85 -9.81
CA GLU A 106 -14.25 -13.76 -9.77
C GLU A 106 -15.21 -13.42 -8.61
N GLN A 107 -14.71 -12.81 -7.54
CA GLN A 107 -15.50 -12.27 -6.43
C GLN A 107 -16.07 -10.87 -6.71
N GLY A 108 -15.76 -10.28 -7.87
CA GLY A 108 -16.30 -8.99 -8.32
C GLY A 108 -15.46 -7.77 -7.98
N LEU A 109 -14.21 -7.93 -7.52
CA LEU A 109 -13.30 -6.81 -7.32
C LEU A 109 -12.65 -6.40 -8.65
N ASP A 110 -12.57 -5.11 -8.95
CA ASP A 110 -11.81 -4.60 -10.11
C ASP A 110 -10.34 -4.42 -9.71
N VAL A 111 -9.62 -5.52 -9.71
CA VAL A 111 -8.18 -5.58 -9.48
C VAL A 111 -7.46 -5.94 -10.76
N ARG A 112 -6.54 -5.08 -11.21
CA ARG A 112 -5.87 -5.19 -12.49
C ARG A 112 -4.37 -5.31 -12.30
N GLY A 113 -3.74 -6.21 -13.05
CA GLY A 113 -2.31 -6.53 -12.97
C GLY A 113 -2.07 -8.04 -12.98
N PRO A 114 -0.86 -8.51 -12.58
CA PRO A 114 0.26 -7.67 -12.10
C PRO A 114 0.92 -6.86 -13.23
N TYR A 115 1.17 -5.59 -12.96
CA TYR A 115 1.88 -4.70 -13.89
C TYR A 115 3.35 -4.55 -13.50
N PRO A 116 4.26 -4.35 -14.46
CA PRO A 116 5.61 -3.92 -14.16
C PRO A 116 5.59 -2.58 -13.39
N ALA A 117 6.29 -2.51 -12.26
CA ALA A 117 6.24 -1.33 -11.39
C ALA A 117 6.84 -0.07 -12.02
N ASP A 118 7.79 -0.23 -12.93
CA ASP A 118 8.44 0.87 -13.67
C ASP A 118 7.49 1.57 -14.66
N THR A 119 6.46 0.88 -15.14
CA THR A 119 5.48 1.44 -16.09
C THR A 119 4.11 1.70 -15.45
N LEU A 120 3.82 1.10 -14.30
CA LEU A 120 2.52 1.16 -13.64
C LEU A 120 2.05 2.60 -13.33
N PHE A 121 2.98 3.48 -13.00
CA PHE A 121 2.67 4.85 -12.60
C PHE A 121 2.55 5.83 -13.78
N GLN A 122 2.45 5.33 -15.01
CA GLN A 122 2.24 6.20 -16.17
C GLN A 122 0.81 6.79 -16.17
N PRO A 123 0.65 8.06 -16.57
CA PRO A 123 -0.64 8.77 -16.46
C PRO A 123 -1.80 8.07 -17.17
N PHE A 124 -1.55 7.38 -18.27
CA PHE A 124 -2.61 6.67 -19.01
C PHE A 124 -3.17 5.44 -18.27
N LEU A 125 -2.37 4.82 -17.38
CA LEU A 125 -2.85 3.75 -16.51
C LEU A 125 -3.54 4.31 -15.26
N LEU A 126 -2.97 5.37 -14.69
CA LEU A 126 -3.48 5.97 -13.45
C LEU A 126 -4.81 6.71 -13.61
N LYS A 127 -5.14 7.18 -14.82
CA LYS A 127 -6.36 8.00 -15.06
C LYS A 127 -7.66 7.30 -14.64
N ASP A 128 -7.71 5.98 -14.74
CA ASP A 128 -8.90 5.16 -14.42
C ASP A 128 -8.70 4.33 -13.14
N ALA A 129 -7.66 4.65 -12.35
CA ALA A 129 -7.33 3.94 -11.13
C ALA A 129 -7.65 4.77 -9.89
N ASP A 130 -8.21 4.13 -8.88
CA ASP A 130 -8.48 4.75 -7.58
C ASP A 130 -7.33 4.55 -6.59
N ALA A 131 -6.61 3.46 -6.72
CA ALA A 131 -5.41 3.17 -5.92
C ALA A 131 -4.44 2.24 -6.66
N VAL A 132 -3.19 2.28 -6.24
CA VAL A 132 -2.13 1.36 -6.64
C VAL A 132 -1.73 0.53 -5.42
N LEU A 133 -1.66 -0.80 -5.56
CA LEU A 133 -1.06 -1.68 -4.57
C LEU A 133 0.34 -2.07 -5.03
N THR A 134 1.34 -1.80 -4.18
CA THR A 134 2.72 -2.22 -4.40
C THR A 134 3.11 -3.34 -3.43
N MET A 135 4.12 -4.13 -3.80
CA MET A 135 4.52 -5.29 -3.01
C MET A 135 5.36 -4.92 -1.79
N TYR A 136 6.11 -3.82 -1.86
CA TYR A 136 6.97 -3.37 -0.77
C TYR A 136 7.13 -1.85 -0.76
N HIS A 137 7.65 -1.36 0.36
CA HIS A 137 7.76 0.06 0.70
C HIS A 137 8.42 0.90 -0.41
N ASP A 138 9.64 0.57 -0.80
CA ASP A 138 10.41 1.38 -1.75
C ASP A 138 10.01 1.15 -3.22
N GLN A 139 9.08 0.25 -3.50
CA GLN A 139 8.49 0.11 -4.83
C GLN A 139 7.49 1.24 -5.15
N GLY A 140 6.75 1.71 -4.16
CA GLY A 140 5.66 2.66 -4.36
C GLY A 140 5.89 4.04 -3.74
N LEU A 141 6.45 4.10 -2.54
CA LEU A 141 6.53 5.36 -1.80
C LEU A 141 7.46 6.41 -2.42
N PRO A 142 8.59 6.08 -3.03
CA PRO A 142 9.40 7.09 -3.72
C PRO A 142 8.62 7.82 -4.82
N VAL A 143 7.79 7.09 -5.58
CA VAL A 143 6.95 7.68 -6.63
C VAL A 143 5.92 8.61 -6.03
N LEU A 144 5.20 8.17 -5.00
CA LEU A 144 4.19 9.00 -4.35
C LEU A 144 4.81 10.25 -3.71
N LYS A 145 5.91 10.10 -2.98
CA LYS A 145 6.58 11.24 -2.34
C LYS A 145 7.07 12.26 -3.34
N TYR A 146 7.60 11.81 -4.48
CA TYR A 146 7.98 12.69 -5.58
C TYR A 146 6.74 13.41 -6.17
N ALA A 147 5.66 12.68 -6.44
CA ALA A 147 4.45 13.23 -7.05
C ALA A 147 3.66 14.15 -6.10
N SER A 148 3.71 13.93 -4.80
CA SER A 148 2.98 14.72 -3.80
C SER A 148 3.73 15.98 -3.31
N PHE A 149 4.99 16.16 -3.70
CA PHE A 149 5.80 17.32 -3.30
C PHE A 149 5.82 17.57 -1.78
N GLY A 150 5.89 16.52 -0.97
CA GLY A 150 5.89 16.61 0.49
C GLY A 150 4.50 16.86 1.12
N GLN A 151 3.42 16.73 0.37
CA GLN A 151 2.05 16.85 0.87
C GLN A 151 1.35 15.48 0.99
N GLY A 152 2.13 14.42 1.14
CA GLY A 152 1.61 13.08 1.32
C GLY A 152 1.04 12.86 2.73
N VAL A 153 -0.10 12.20 2.84
CA VAL A 153 -0.71 11.79 4.11
C VAL A 153 -0.64 10.28 4.24
N ASN A 154 -0.13 9.79 5.36
CA ASN A 154 -0.15 8.37 5.70
C ASN A 154 -1.51 8.01 6.30
N ILE A 155 -2.17 7.01 5.75
CA ILE A 155 -3.48 6.54 6.17
C ILE A 155 -3.37 5.07 6.53
N THR A 156 -3.85 4.68 7.71
CA THR A 156 -3.93 3.27 8.12
C THR A 156 -5.33 2.75 7.82
N LEU A 157 -5.43 1.83 6.87
CA LEU A 157 -6.69 1.17 6.49
C LEU A 157 -6.93 -0.09 7.33
N GLY A 158 -8.18 -0.55 7.39
CA GLY A 158 -8.62 -1.73 8.14
C GLY A 158 -9.03 -1.44 9.57
N LEU A 159 -8.63 -0.32 10.15
CA LEU A 159 -9.08 0.08 11.50
C LEU A 159 -10.58 0.46 11.49
N PRO A 160 -11.33 0.23 12.60
CA PRO A 160 -12.73 0.61 12.69
C PRO A 160 -12.96 2.14 12.81
N PHE A 161 -11.91 2.91 12.72
CA PHE A 161 -11.91 4.38 12.74
C PHE A 161 -10.90 4.91 11.70
N ILE A 162 -11.01 6.20 11.36
CA ILE A 162 -10.05 6.86 10.46
C ILE A 162 -8.79 7.21 11.25
N ARG A 163 -7.65 6.77 10.74
CA ARG A 163 -6.34 7.14 11.27
C ARG A 163 -5.46 7.70 10.17
N THR A 164 -5.04 8.93 10.35
CA THR A 164 -4.04 9.59 9.52
C THR A 164 -2.79 9.90 10.35
N SER A 165 -1.66 9.99 9.71
CA SER A 165 -0.40 10.42 10.33
C SER A 165 0.48 11.09 9.28
N VAL A 166 1.50 11.82 9.78
CA VAL A 166 2.56 12.35 8.91
C VAL A 166 3.34 11.22 8.24
N ASP A 167 3.98 11.50 7.13
CA ASP A 167 4.77 10.52 6.37
C ASP A 167 6.29 10.63 6.65
N HIS A 168 6.68 11.38 7.68
CA HIS A 168 8.08 11.61 8.10
C HIS A 168 8.34 11.10 9.51
N GLY A 169 9.63 10.99 9.87
CA GLY A 169 10.07 10.61 11.22
C GLY A 169 9.87 11.71 12.28
N THR A 170 10.14 11.37 13.52
CA THR A 170 9.89 12.23 14.70
C THR A 170 10.75 13.53 14.70
N ALA A 171 11.88 13.56 13.99
CA ALA A 171 12.78 14.71 13.87
C ALA A 171 13.05 15.40 15.24
N LEU A 172 13.49 14.62 16.22
CA LEU A 172 13.72 15.08 17.61
C LEU A 172 14.69 16.25 17.71
N ASP A 173 15.62 16.36 16.77
CA ASP A 173 16.57 17.46 16.65
C ASP A 173 15.90 18.80 16.34
N LEU A 174 14.69 18.79 15.81
CA LEU A 174 13.88 19.98 15.53
C LEU A 174 12.92 20.34 16.66
N ALA A 175 12.77 19.47 17.67
CA ALA A 175 11.83 19.70 18.77
C ALA A 175 12.16 21.00 19.53
N GLY A 176 11.14 21.86 19.71
CA GLY A 176 11.27 23.15 20.40
C GLY A 176 12.00 24.27 19.63
N THR A 177 12.49 24.00 18.40
CA THR A 177 13.24 24.99 17.61
C THR A 177 12.34 25.93 16.80
N GLY A 178 11.08 25.59 16.57
CA GLY A 178 10.17 26.32 15.67
C GLY A 178 10.50 26.19 14.17
N ARG A 179 11.45 25.33 13.80
CA ARG A 179 11.93 25.16 12.40
C ARG A 179 11.34 23.93 11.71
N ALA A 180 10.49 23.17 12.39
CA ALA A 180 9.86 21.99 11.79
C ALA A 180 8.93 22.41 10.64
N ASP A 181 9.07 21.75 9.49
CA ASP A 181 8.11 21.88 8.40
C ASP A 181 6.90 21.00 8.71
N HIS A 182 5.70 21.55 8.58
CA HIS A 182 4.43 20.88 8.86
C HIS A 182 3.68 20.49 7.58
N GLY A 183 4.35 20.48 6.44
CA GLY A 183 3.74 20.30 5.12
C GLY A 183 3.22 18.89 4.85
N SER A 184 3.56 17.90 5.66
CA SER A 184 3.03 16.54 5.47
C SER A 184 2.67 15.84 6.79
#